data_715f39f49037605f765ee747b1128f0f
#
_entry.id   715f39f49037605f765ee747b1128f0f
#
_cell.length_a   1.000
_cell.length_b   1.000
_cell.length_c   1.000
_cell.angle_alpha   90.00
_cell.angle_beta   90.00
_cell.angle_gamma   90.00
#
_symmetry.space_group_name_H-M   'P 1'
#
loop_
_entity.id
_entity.type
_entity.pdbx_description
1 polymer ?
#
loop_
_entity_poly.entity_id
_entity_poly.type
_entity_poly.pdbx_seq_one_letter_code
_entity_poly.pdbx_strand_id
1 'polypeptide(L)'
;LGNHEIGYLDRKTSDLYGELKKAGAVVLEKNYEDIKVKNHTIRIGGLYEYAFAVDGQGKMSKKDMNSGLRDFLMDFEDTKAFKIMMSHRPDSFIFGQAADTWKIDLVVSGHAHGGQVILPGMGGLYGADQGWFPKYVDGIHHFRTVKNMIVTRGLGSDKEKLPRFNNIPEIVVIDLKK
;
A
#
# COMPACT_ATOMS: atom_id res chain seq x y z
N LEU A 1 -1.83 -3.45 8.50
CA LEU A 1 -2.59 -2.44 9.24
C LEU A 1 -2.48 -1.09 8.53
N GLY A 2 -3.44 -0.18 8.80
CA GLY A 2 -3.42 1.20 8.32
C GLY A 2 -3.12 2.20 9.45
N ASN A 3 -3.11 3.48 9.12
CA ASN A 3 -2.83 4.55 10.08
C ASN A 3 -3.88 4.64 11.21
N HIS A 4 -5.12 4.26 10.97
CA HIS A 4 -6.16 4.23 11.99
C HIS A 4 -5.91 3.13 13.02
N GLU A 5 -5.52 1.93 12.61
CA GLU A 5 -5.18 0.82 13.49
C GLU A 5 -3.93 1.13 14.30
N ILE A 6 -2.90 1.73 13.69
CA ILE A 6 -1.69 2.15 14.41
C ILE A 6 -2.04 3.21 15.45
N GLY A 7 -2.79 4.25 15.09
CA GLY A 7 -3.25 5.25 16.04
C GLY A 7 -4.21 4.71 17.10
N TYR A 8 -4.87 3.58 16.86
CA TYR A 8 -5.66 2.87 17.87
C TYR A 8 -4.76 2.13 18.85
N LEU A 9 -3.73 1.42 18.37
CA LEU A 9 -2.75 0.72 19.20
C LEU A 9 -2.00 1.68 20.12
N ASP A 10 -1.62 2.85 19.63
CA ASP A 10 -0.91 3.87 20.41
C ASP A 10 -1.74 4.44 21.58
N ARG A 11 -3.09 4.38 21.48
CA ARG A 11 -4.00 4.99 22.45
C ARG A 11 -4.70 3.98 23.36
N LYS A 12 -4.65 2.71 23.07
CA LYS A 12 -5.40 1.65 23.75
C LYS A 12 -4.48 0.51 24.20
N THR A 13 -4.80 -0.03 25.34
CA THR A 13 -4.17 -1.26 25.86
C THR A 13 -4.78 -2.55 25.26
N SER A 14 -5.57 -2.43 24.19
CA SER A 14 -6.21 -3.58 23.56
C SER A 14 -5.24 -4.38 22.71
N ASP A 15 -5.32 -5.68 22.79
CA ASP A 15 -4.59 -6.62 21.95
C ASP A 15 -5.26 -6.77 20.58
N LEU A 16 -5.18 -5.74 19.74
CA LEU A 16 -5.75 -5.77 18.38
C LEU A 16 -5.18 -6.93 17.54
N TYR A 17 -3.88 -7.20 17.68
CA TYR A 17 -3.25 -8.32 16.96
C TYR A 17 -3.82 -9.66 17.39
N GLY A 18 -3.99 -9.88 18.70
CA GLY A 18 -4.60 -11.09 19.24
C GLY A 18 -6.05 -11.25 18.78
N GLU A 19 -6.83 -10.18 18.76
CA GLU A 19 -8.22 -10.23 18.28
C GLU A 19 -8.30 -10.54 16.78
N LEU A 20 -7.46 -9.93 15.93
CA LEU A 20 -7.39 -10.24 14.51
C LEU A 20 -6.99 -11.71 14.30
N LYS A 21 -6.01 -12.20 15.02
CA LYS A 21 -5.58 -13.60 14.95
C LYS A 21 -6.67 -14.58 15.40
N LYS A 22 -7.39 -14.28 16.48
CA LYS A 22 -8.55 -15.07 16.93
C LYS A 22 -9.65 -15.10 15.89
N ALA A 23 -9.84 -14.01 15.15
CA ALA A 23 -10.78 -13.93 14.03
C ALA A 23 -10.30 -14.66 12.77
N GLY A 24 -9.13 -15.30 12.80
CA GLY A 24 -8.54 -16.03 11.66
C GLY A 24 -7.77 -15.19 10.67
N ALA A 25 -7.50 -13.91 10.99
CA ALA A 25 -6.70 -13.07 10.12
C ALA A 25 -5.19 -13.34 10.31
N VAL A 26 -4.44 -13.31 9.19
CA VAL A 26 -2.99 -13.26 9.20
C VAL A 26 -2.56 -11.81 9.05
N VAL A 27 -1.85 -11.28 10.04
CA VAL A 27 -1.34 -9.91 10.01
C VAL A 27 0.10 -9.93 9.52
N LEU A 28 0.31 -9.37 8.34
CA LEU A 28 1.63 -9.23 7.73
C LEU A 28 2.14 -7.80 7.93
N GLU A 29 3.19 -7.65 8.70
CA GLU A 29 3.80 -6.35 9.00
C GLU A 29 5.31 -6.50 8.88
N LYS A 30 5.88 -5.97 7.80
CA LYS A 30 7.24 -6.28 7.32
C LYS A 30 7.51 -7.79 7.31
N ASN A 31 6.53 -8.52 6.80
CA ASN A 31 6.58 -9.97 6.69
C ASN A 31 5.81 -10.42 5.45
N TYR A 32 6.00 -11.66 5.05
CA TYR A 32 5.29 -12.25 3.93
C TYR A 32 5.00 -13.74 4.16
N GLU A 33 4.05 -14.25 3.40
CA GLU A 33 3.75 -15.68 3.30
C GLU A 33 3.68 -16.12 1.83
N ASP A 34 4.16 -17.33 1.58
CA ASP A 34 4.04 -18.00 0.29
C ASP A 34 2.84 -18.96 0.33
N ILE A 35 1.79 -18.64 -0.42
CA ILE A 35 0.59 -19.44 -0.52
C ILE A 35 0.57 -20.22 -1.83
N LYS A 36 0.09 -21.48 -1.78
CA LYS A 36 -0.10 -22.31 -2.96
C LYS A 36 -1.52 -22.18 -3.47
N VAL A 37 -1.66 -21.79 -4.73
CA VAL A 37 -2.93 -21.72 -5.44
C VAL A 37 -2.83 -22.64 -6.65
N LYS A 38 -3.47 -23.81 -6.58
CA LYS A 38 -3.30 -24.88 -7.57
C LYS A 38 -1.80 -25.24 -7.72
N ASN A 39 -1.25 -25.08 -8.91
CA ASN A 39 0.16 -25.37 -9.21
C ASN A 39 1.08 -24.15 -9.16
N HIS A 40 0.61 -23.04 -8.60
CA HIS A 40 1.35 -21.77 -8.53
C HIS A 40 1.59 -21.37 -7.08
N THR A 41 2.71 -20.71 -6.86
CA THR A 41 3.00 -20.04 -5.58
C THR A 41 2.79 -18.55 -5.77
N ILE A 42 2.11 -17.95 -4.82
CA ILE A 42 1.93 -16.50 -4.73
C ILE A 42 2.56 -16.06 -3.41
N ARG A 43 3.46 -15.08 -3.48
CA ARG A 43 4.03 -14.43 -2.29
C ARG A 43 3.20 -13.22 -1.94
N ILE A 44 2.65 -13.18 -0.73
CA ILE A 44 1.87 -12.05 -0.22
C ILE A 44 2.65 -11.42 0.92
N GLY A 45 2.98 -10.13 0.79
CA GLY A 45 3.65 -9.33 1.81
C GLY A 45 2.79 -8.19 2.33
N GLY A 46 3.13 -7.69 3.51
CA GLY A 46 2.52 -6.51 4.12
C GLY A 46 3.55 -5.46 4.48
N LEU A 47 3.28 -4.21 4.12
CA LEU A 47 4.15 -3.08 4.42
C LEU A 47 3.31 -1.84 4.76
N TYR A 48 3.63 -1.20 5.88
CA TYR A 48 3.05 0.09 6.26
C TYR A 48 3.99 1.26 5.96
N GLU A 49 5.29 1.07 6.15
CA GLU A 49 6.31 2.09 5.99
C GLU A 49 6.52 2.49 4.52
N TYR A 50 7.28 3.56 4.32
CA TYR A 50 7.70 3.98 2.99
C TYR A 50 8.82 3.07 2.46
N ALA A 51 8.61 2.49 1.29
CA ALA A 51 9.55 1.56 0.64
C ALA A 51 10.70 2.26 -0.09
N PHE A 52 10.74 3.59 -0.09
CA PHE A 52 11.78 4.35 -0.79
C PHE A 52 13.11 4.36 -0.02
N ALA A 53 14.19 4.35 -0.77
CA ALA A 53 15.53 4.57 -0.28
C ALA A 53 16.04 5.91 -0.83
N VAL A 54 16.24 6.89 0.04
CA VAL A 54 16.71 8.22 -0.35
C VAL A 54 17.93 8.57 0.47
N ASP A 55 19.02 8.95 -0.18
CA ASP A 55 20.19 9.50 0.51
C ASP A 55 19.94 10.92 1.01
N GLY A 56 20.83 11.45 1.84
CA GLY A 56 20.72 12.79 2.37
C GLY A 56 20.76 13.90 1.30
N GLN A 57 20.95 13.57 0.04
CA GLN A 57 20.95 14.46 -1.13
C GLN A 57 19.71 14.28 -2.02
N GLY A 58 18.75 13.46 -1.58
CA GLY A 58 17.52 13.18 -2.32
C GLY A 58 17.67 12.17 -3.47
N LYS A 59 18.81 11.47 -3.57
CA LYS A 59 19.02 10.42 -4.57
C LYS A 59 18.60 9.06 -4.02
N MET A 60 18.10 8.20 -4.91
CA MET A 60 17.77 6.82 -4.56
C MET A 60 19.01 6.01 -4.24
N SER A 61 19.03 5.43 -3.03
CA SER A 61 20.08 4.52 -2.60
C SER A 61 19.53 3.47 -1.63
N LYS A 62 19.58 2.20 -2.02
CA LYS A 62 19.23 1.09 -1.12
C LYS A 62 20.12 1.06 0.14
N LYS A 63 21.30 1.69 0.10
CA LYS A 63 22.25 1.70 1.22
C LYS A 63 21.80 2.58 2.38
N ASP A 64 21.05 3.63 2.09
CA ASP A 64 20.62 4.62 3.09
C ASP A 64 19.26 4.29 3.73
N MET A 65 18.64 3.17 3.30
CA MET A 65 17.44 2.65 3.96
C MET A 65 17.75 2.10 5.34
N ASN A 66 16.73 2.13 6.21
CA ASN A 66 16.74 1.30 7.41
C ASN A 66 17.02 -0.17 7.02
N SER A 67 18.01 -0.78 7.66
CA SER A 67 18.50 -2.10 7.29
C SER A 67 17.39 -3.17 7.32
N GLY A 68 16.56 -3.18 8.36
CA GLY A 68 15.47 -4.16 8.48
C GLY A 68 14.41 -4.03 7.38
N LEU A 69 14.08 -2.80 6.96
CA LEU A 69 13.17 -2.58 5.85
C LEU A 69 13.79 -2.98 4.51
N ARG A 70 15.05 -2.61 4.30
CA ARG A 70 15.79 -3.00 3.10
C ARG A 70 15.88 -4.51 2.97
N ASP A 71 16.29 -5.19 4.03
CA ASP A 71 16.51 -6.63 4.04
C ASP A 71 15.18 -7.37 3.80
N PHE A 72 14.07 -6.90 4.40
CA PHE A 72 12.74 -7.40 4.11
C PHE A 72 12.34 -7.25 2.62
N LEU A 73 12.53 -6.07 2.04
CA LEU A 73 12.15 -5.83 0.64
C LEU A 73 13.04 -6.59 -0.34
N MET A 74 14.33 -6.76 -0.03
CA MET A 74 15.26 -7.58 -0.82
C MET A 74 14.87 -9.06 -0.79
N ASP A 75 14.56 -9.58 0.41
CA ASP A 75 14.11 -10.97 0.57
C ASP A 75 12.73 -11.20 -0.08
N PHE A 76 11.82 -10.22 0.06
CA PHE A 76 10.52 -10.28 -0.58
C PHE A 76 10.61 -10.33 -2.10
N GLU A 77 11.48 -9.55 -2.73
CA GLU A 77 11.64 -9.55 -4.19
C GLU A 77 12.37 -10.79 -4.73
N ASP A 78 13.15 -11.51 -3.90
CA ASP A 78 13.98 -12.65 -4.30
C ASP A 78 13.16 -13.95 -4.41
N THR A 79 12.27 -13.99 -5.38
CA THR A 79 11.47 -15.18 -5.71
C THR A 79 10.99 -15.14 -7.15
N LYS A 80 10.70 -16.31 -7.72
CA LYS A 80 9.99 -16.46 -9.01
C LYS A 80 8.47 -16.48 -8.85
N ALA A 81 7.96 -16.54 -7.62
CA ALA A 81 6.53 -16.51 -7.34
C ALA A 81 5.93 -15.16 -7.78
N PHE A 82 4.64 -15.12 -8.08
CA PHE A 82 3.91 -13.87 -8.28
C PHE A 82 3.83 -13.12 -6.96
N LYS A 83 4.30 -11.88 -6.93
CA LYS A 83 4.45 -11.06 -5.73
C LYS A 83 3.32 -10.05 -5.58
N ILE A 84 2.59 -10.15 -4.48
CA ILE A 84 1.57 -9.17 -4.09
C ILE A 84 2.03 -8.48 -2.81
N MET A 85 2.18 -7.17 -2.83
CA MET A 85 2.46 -6.37 -1.65
C MET A 85 1.19 -5.61 -1.23
N MET A 86 0.71 -5.89 -0.04
CA MET A 86 -0.33 -5.09 0.62
C MET A 86 0.33 -3.90 1.29
N SER A 87 0.12 -2.71 0.75
CA SER A 87 0.63 -1.47 1.30
C SER A 87 -0.52 -0.52 1.54
N HIS A 88 -0.78 -0.13 2.80
CA HIS A 88 -1.91 0.74 3.12
C HIS A 88 -1.85 2.04 2.32
N ARG A 89 -0.66 2.65 2.22
CA ARG A 89 -0.41 3.90 1.50
C ARG A 89 0.17 3.63 0.12
N PRO A 90 -0.42 4.14 -0.97
CA PRO A 90 0.22 4.10 -2.29
C PRO A 90 1.56 4.84 -2.28
N ASP A 91 1.65 5.89 -1.47
CA ASP A 91 2.81 6.76 -1.28
C ASP A 91 4.06 6.00 -0.84
N SER A 92 3.90 4.87 -0.15
CA SER A 92 4.98 3.96 0.22
C SER A 92 5.83 3.52 -0.99
N PHE A 93 5.23 3.42 -2.17
CA PHE A 93 5.91 3.02 -3.40
C PHE A 93 6.07 4.15 -4.42
N ILE A 94 5.27 5.22 -4.31
CA ILE A 94 5.34 6.35 -5.23
C ILE A 94 6.54 7.24 -4.91
N PHE A 95 6.74 7.56 -3.64
CA PHE A 95 7.80 8.45 -3.21
C PHE A 95 9.18 7.80 -3.36
N GLY A 96 10.19 8.62 -3.57
CA GLY A 96 11.57 8.20 -3.70
C GLY A 96 11.80 7.17 -4.81
N GLN A 97 10.95 7.12 -5.83
CA GLN A 97 11.03 6.20 -6.97
C GLN A 97 11.02 4.71 -6.56
N ALA A 98 10.39 4.37 -5.44
CA ALA A 98 10.34 3.00 -4.93
C ALA A 98 9.68 2.04 -5.93
N ALA A 99 8.62 2.48 -6.62
CA ALA A 99 7.94 1.69 -7.65
C ALA A 99 8.79 1.41 -8.89
N ASP A 100 9.86 2.16 -9.10
CA ASP A 100 10.84 1.92 -10.17
C ASP A 100 12.11 1.22 -9.66
N THR A 101 12.13 0.82 -8.40
CA THR A 101 13.26 0.19 -7.73
C THR A 101 13.00 -1.26 -7.33
N TRP A 102 11.85 -1.53 -6.72
CA TRP A 102 11.49 -2.84 -6.16
C TRP A 102 10.69 -3.68 -7.15
N LYS A 103 11.09 -4.93 -7.37
CA LYS A 103 10.47 -5.86 -8.34
C LYS A 103 9.25 -6.54 -7.73
N ILE A 104 8.08 -5.94 -7.89
CA ILE A 104 6.80 -6.42 -7.37
C ILE A 104 5.79 -6.51 -8.51
N ASP A 105 5.02 -7.60 -8.57
CA ASP A 105 4.06 -7.80 -9.67
C ASP A 105 2.78 -7.01 -9.44
N LEU A 106 2.34 -6.91 -8.17
CA LEU A 106 1.14 -6.17 -7.78
C LEU A 106 1.32 -5.51 -6.41
N VAL A 107 1.08 -4.22 -6.32
CA VAL A 107 0.86 -3.50 -5.05
C VAL A 107 -0.62 -3.19 -4.93
N VAL A 108 -1.22 -3.45 -3.77
CA VAL A 108 -2.61 -3.08 -3.46
C VAL A 108 -2.62 -2.08 -2.32
N SER A 109 -3.31 -0.97 -2.52
CA SER A 109 -3.32 0.18 -1.61
C SER A 109 -4.70 0.80 -1.47
N GLY A 110 -4.88 1.56 -0.40
CA GLY A 110 -6.05 2.39 -0.16
C GLY A 110 -5.66 3.78 0.33
N HIS A 111 -6.02 4.16 1.55
CA HIS A 111 -5.59 5.35 2.29
C HIS A 111 -6.03 6.71 1.68
N ALA A 112 -5.88 6.88 0.39
CA ALA A 112 -6.12 8.16 -0.29
C ALA A 112 -7.60 8.53 -0.44
N HIS A 113 -8.52 7.59 -0.15
CA HIS A 113 -9.97 7.78 -0.23
C HIS A 113 -10.45 8.45 -1.54
N GLY A 114 -9.80 8.13 -2.68
CA GLY A 114 -10.11 8.75 -3.97
C GLY A 114 -9.86 10.25 -4.04
N GLY A 115 -9.04 10.80 -3.12
CA GLY A 115 -8.80 12.23 -3.01
C GLY A 115 -9.96 13.00 -2.34
N GLN A 116 -10.82 12.31 -1.57
CA GLN A 116 -11.98 12.81 -0.82
C GLN A 116 -13.07 13.44 -1.71
N VAL A 117 -12.76 14.53 -2.39
CA VAL A 117 -13.63 15.21 -3.36
C VAL A 117 -13.12 14.93 -4.76
N ILE A 118 -13.98 14.48 -5.66
CA ILE A 118 -13.63 14.31 -7.07
C ILE A 118 -14.21 15.47 -7.89
N LEU A 119 -13.31 16.21 -8.52
CA LEU A 119 -13.68 17.30 -9.42
C LEU A 119 -13.77 16.79 -10.86
N PRO A 120 -14.90 17.01 -11.58
CA PRO A 120 -15.04 16.59 -12.96
C PRO A 120 -13.90 17.11 -13.84
N GLY A 121 -13.22 16.20 -14.55
CA GLY A 121 -12.10 16.51 -15.43
C GLY A 121 -10.76 16.80 -14.73
N MET A 122 -10.73 16.91 -13.38
CA MET A 122 -9.51 17.21 -12.62
C MET A 122 -9.08 16.07 -11.69
N GLY A 123 -10.00 15.15 -11.37
CA GLY A 123 -9.71 14.03 -10.46
C GLY A 123 -9.86 14.38 -8.98
N GLY A 124 -9.14 13.67 -8.12
CA GLY A 124 -9.19 13.86 -6.67
C GLY A 124 -8.62 15.20 -6.22
N LEU A 125 -9.26 15.82 -5.23
CA LEU A 125 -8.88 17.15 -4.75
C LEU A 125 -7.68 17.12 -3.80
N TYR A 126 -7.64 16.14 -2.87
CA TYR A 126 -6.63 16.09 -1.82
C TYR A 126 -6.27 14.66 -1.40
N GLY A 127 -4.99 14.35 -1.42
CA GLY A 127 -4.41 13.12 -0.86
C GLY A 127 -3.58 13.45 0.38
N ALA A 128 -3.75 12.68 1.46
CA ALA A 128 -3.10 12.98 2.75
C ALA A 128 -1.58 13.16 2.63
N ASP A 129 -0.92 12.31 1.84
CA ASP A 129 0.54 12.35 1.65
C ASP A 129 0.95 13.07 0.36
N GLN A 130 0.09 13.06 -0.69
CA GLN A 130 0.38 13.68 -2.00
C GLN A 130 -0.01 15.16 -2.10
N GLY A 131 -0.82 15.67 -1.17
CA GLY A 131 -1.27 17.07 -1.18
C GLY A 131 -2.43 17.31 -2.15
N TRP A 132 -2.46 18.52 -2.75
CA TRP A 132 -3.51 18.97 -3.66
C TRP A 132 -3.37 18.35 -5.04
N PHE A 133 -4.51 17.93 -5.63
CA PHE A 133 -4.60 17.31 -6.95
C PHE A 133 -3.69 16.08 -7.10
N PRO A 134 -3.82 15.10 -6.19
CA PRO A 134 -2.97 13.93 -6.17
C PRO A 134 -3.24 13.05 -7.39
N LYS A 135 -2.17 12.45 -7.93
CA LYS A 135 -2.24 11.61 -9.13
C LYS A 135 -2.66 10.17 -8.82
N TYR A 136 -2.32 9.66 -7.64
CA TYR A 136 -2.41 8.23 -7.32
C TYR A 136 -3.40 7.99 -6.18
N VAL A 137 -4.68 8.24 -6.43
CA VAL A 137 -5.73 8.12 -5.39
C VAL A 137 -6.78 7.07 -5.69
N ASP A 138 -6.82 6.57 -6.91
CA ASP A 138 -7.69 5.48 -7.34
C ASP A 138 -7.18 4.84 -8.64
N GLY A 139 -7.72 3.65 -8.99
CA GLY A 139 -7.46 3.00 -10.26
C GLY A 139 -6.18 2.17 -10.31
N ILE A 140 -5.74 1.87 -11.53
CA ILE A 140 -4.57 1.03 -11.81
C ILE A 140 -3.47 1.90 -12.38
N HIS A 141 -2.27 1.77 -11.80
CA HIS A 141 -1.07 2.47 -12.22
C HIS A 141 0.04 1.49 -12.56
N HIS A 142 0.87 1.83 -13.53
CA HIS A 142 1.98 1.00 -14.00
C HIS A 142 3.30 1.74 -13.83
N PHE A 143 4.30 1.01 -13.34
CA PHE A 143 5.65 1.52 -13.12
C PHE A 143 6.67 0.58 -13.76
N ARG A 144 7.93 0.95 -13.71
CA ARG A 144 9.00 0.17 -14.35
C ARG A 144 9.22 -1.19 -13.69
N THR A 145 9.20 -1.27 -12.37
CA THR A 145 9.51 -2.50 -11.61
C THR A 145 8.36 -2.99 -10.74
N VAL A 146 7.56 -2.12 -10.19
CA VAL A 146 6.20 -2.45 -9.72
C VAL A 146 5.31 -2.47 -10.95
N LYS A 147 4.99 -3.69 -11.43
CA LYS A 147 4.25 -3.81 -12.70
C LYS A 147 2.87 -3.21 -12.64
N ASN A 148 2.16 -3.46 -11.54
CA ASN A 148 0.82 -2.93 -11.30
C ASN A 148 0.70 -2.42 -9.87
N MET A 149 0.10 -1.26 -9.70
CA MET A 149 -0.38 -0.76 -8.42
C MET A 149 -1.86 -0.46 -8.54
N ILE A 150 -2.67 -1.05 -7.67
CA ILE A 150 -4.10 -0.79 -7.58
C ILE A 150 -4.34 0.03 -6.33
N VAL A 151 -4.96 1.20 -6.52
CA VAL A 151 -5.39 2.06 -5.41
C VAL A 151 -6.90 2.07 -5.39
N THR A 152 -7.49 1.63 -4.27
CA THR A 152 -8.95 1.68 -4.10
C THR A 152 -9.36 2.93 -3.33
N ARG A 153 -10.51 3.49 -3.71
CA ARG A 153 -11.14 4.57 -2.96
C ARG A 153 -11.65 4.11 -1.59
N GLY A 154 -11.88 2.79 -1.43
CA GLY A 154 -12.36 2.20 -0.18
C GLY A 154 -13.77 2.64 0.21
N LEU A 155 -14.21 2.22 1.39
CA LEU A 155 -15.56 2.47 1.91
C LEU A 155 -15.61 3.62 2.92
N GLY A 156 -14.49 3.90 3.61
CA GLY A 156 -14.42 4.89 4.67
C GLY A 156 -14.54 6.33 4.20
N SER A 157 -14.98 7.20 5.10
CA SER A 157 -15.02 8.65 4.90
C SER A 157 -14.60 9.34 6.20
N ASP A 158 -13.78 10.37 6.09
CA ASP A 158 -13.45 11.23 7.23
C ASP A 158 -14.54 12.29 7.38
N LYS A 159 -15.41 12.08 8.36
CA LYS A 159 -16.53 12.99 8.62
C LYS A 159 -16.10 14.32 9.26
N GLU A 160 -14.91 14.34 9.88
CA GLU A 160 -14.47 15.48 10.68
C GLU A 160 -13.66 16.50 9.86
N LYS A 161 -13.04 16.07 8.76
CA LYS A 161 -12.16 16.94 7.96
C LYS A 161 -12.77 17.29 6.61
N LEU A 162 -12.82 16.32 5.70
CA LEU A 162 -13.28 16.52 4.34
C LEU A 162 -14.16 15.33 3.93
N PRO A 163 -15.49 15.51 3.85
CA PRO A 163 -16.38 14.43 3.45
C PRO A 163 -16.17 14.05 1.98
N ARG A 164 -16.60 12.85 1.61
CA ARG A 164 -16.65 12.47 0.19
C ARG A 164 -17.68 13.32 -0.54
N PHE A 165 -17.25 13.91 -1.65
CA PHE A 165 -18.13 14.59 -2.58
C PHE A 165 -17.83 14.11 -4.00
N ASN A 166 -18.87 13.72 -4.73
CA ASN A 166 -18.77 13.12 -6.07
C ASN A 166 -17.77 11.92 -6.13
N ASN A 167 -17.64 11.20 -5.03
CA ASN A 167 -16.65 10.17 -4.79
C ASN A 167 -17.32 8.95 -4.13
N ILE A 168 -17.85 8.08 -4.96
CA ILE A 168 -18.60 6.90 -4.51
C ILE A 168 -17.66 5.91 -3.83
N PRO A 169 -18.01 5.34 -2.65
CA PRO A 169 -17.27 4.25 -2.03
C PRO A 169 -17.10 3.07 -2.98
N GLU A 170 -15.97 2.38 -2.88
CA GLU A 170 -15.57 1.36 -3.84
C GLU A 170 -15.04 0.10 -3.16
N ILE A 171 -15.44 -1.05 -3.69
CA ILE A 171 -14.80 -2.34 -3.46
C ILE A 171 -14.22 -2.80 -4.79
N VAL A 172 -12.92 -3.07 -4.81
CA VAL A 172 -12.22 -3.57 -6.00
C VAL A 172 -12.07 -5.08 -5.92
N VAL A 173 -12.51 -5.79 -6.95
CA VAL A 173 -12.26 -7.22 -7.13
C VAL A 173 -11.12 -7.39 -8.11
N ILE A 174 -10.09 -8.12 -7.71
CA ILE A 174 -8.90 -8.38 -8.52
C ILE A 174 -8.92 -9.84 -8.96
N ASP A 175 -9.05 -10.09 -10.25
CA ASP A 175 -9.00 -11.43 -10.84
C ASP A 175 -7.62 -11.67 -11.46
N LEU A 176 -6.83 -12.54 -10.85
CA LEU A 176 -5.50 -12.89 -11.34
C LEU A 176 -5.63 -14.01 -12.36
N LYS A 177 -5.33 -13.72 -13.62
CA LYS A 177 -5.32 -14.67 -14.74
C LYS A 177 -3.90 -14.99 -15.17
N LYS A 178 -3.72 -16.22 -15.65
CA LYS A 178 -2.48 -16.69 -16.28
C LYS A 178 -2.43 -16.23 -17.73
#